data_d3db122dc22dd3d79f31aa1339bc414e
#
_entry.id   d3db122dc22dd3d79f31aa1339bc414e
#
_cell.length_a   1.000
_cell.length_b   1.000
_cell.length_c   1.000
_cell.angle_alpha   90.00
_cell.angle_beta   90.00
_cell.angle_gamma   90.00
#
_symmetry.space_group_name_H-M   'P 1'
#
loop_
_entity.id
_entity.type
_entity.pdbx_description
1 polymer ?
#
loop_
_entity_poly.entity_id
_entity_poly.type
_entity_poly.pdbx_seq_one_letter_code
_entity_poly.pdbx_strand_id
1 'polypeptide(L)'
;MRFMLKLFFVIILTSLAGCEKTVNLGVEEYINQLKSNQYTAHELPDFQPSDIPALLNYRNNTRVITNFPHNGISSLWAPECKLGMYVLWTIESIRAVEINSENLIGRFPSQNPILGLRDASHLDVYDDKSHMVAAKAYYEWWYSAYLLSDKMRMDPLKNTDYRWH
;
A
#
# COMPACT_ATOMS: atom_id res chain seq x y z
N MET A 1 -42.37 37.03 44.84
CA MET A 1 -42.36 35.65 44.46
C MET A 1 -41.69 35.60 43.07
N ARG A 2 -40.35 35.34 43.01
CA ARG A 2 -39.57 35.37 41.77
C ARG A 2 -39.21 33.94 41.42
N PHE A 3 -39.78 33.43 40.31
CA PHE A 3 -39.47 32.16 39.76
C PHE A 3 -38.16 32.29 38.95
N MET A 4 -37.07 31.66 39.42
CA MET A 4 -35.84 31.50 38.66
C MET A 4 -35.98 30.27 37.75
N LEU A 5 -36.13 30.52 36.47
CA LEU A 5 -36.08 29.49 35.42
C LEU A 5 -34.62 29.15 35.17
N LYS A 6 -34.16 28.00 35.67
CA LYS A 6 -32.83 27.47 35.36
C LYS A 6 -32.89 26.78 34.01
N LEU A 7 -32.33 27.43 33.00
CA LEU A 7 -32.14 26.89 31.67
C LEU A 7 -30.96 25.91 31.72
N PHE A 8 -31.23 24.60 31.66
CA PHE A 8 -30.22 23.56 31.52
C PHE A 8 -29.78 23.51 30.04
N PHE A 9 -28.58 24.01 29.75
CA PHE A 9 -27.94 23.85 28.46
C PHE A 9 -27.31 22.46 28.42
N VAL A 10 -27.98 21.48 27.78
CA VAL A 10 -27.42 20.17 27.50
C VAL A 10 -26.58 20.33 26.26
N ILE A 11 -25.25 20.40 26.43
CA ILE A 11 -24.28 20.32 25.35
C ILE A 11 -24.18 18.84 24.95
N ILE A 12 -24.85 18.47 23.86
CA ILE A 12 -24.66 17.18 23.21
C ILE A 12 -23.34 17.29 22.46
N LEU A 13 -22.26 16.76 23.07
CA LEU A 13 -21.02 16.45 22.34
C LEU A 13 -21.32 15.26 21.40
N THR A 14 -21.68 15.54 20.17
CA THR A 14 -21.64 14.54 19.10
C THR A 14 -20.17 14.28 18.80
N SER A 15 -19.62 13.23 19.39
CA SER A 15 -18.37 12.63 18.95
C SER A 15 -18.57 12.15 17.53
N LEU A 16 -18.08 12.91 16.55
CA LEU A 16 -17.85 12.45 15.19
C LEU A 16 -16.74 11.40 15.27
N ALA A 17 -17.09 10.15 15.60
CA ALA A 17 -16.26 9.02 15.27
C ALA A 17 -16.22 8.99 13.75
N GLY A 18 -15.16 9.55 13.17
CA GLY A 18 -14.81 9.39 11.78
C GLY A 18 -14.61 7.89 11.56
N CYS A 19 -15.63 7.22 11.04
CA CYS A 19 -15.50 5.87 10.55
C CYS A 19 -14.58 6.00 9.34
N GLU A 20 -13.30 5.68 9.49
CA GLU A 20 -12.38 5.48 8.36
C GLU A 20 -13.02 4.41 7.47
N LYS A 21 -13.48 4.85 6.32
CA LYS A 21 -14.20 4.00 5.38
C LYS A 21 -13.15 3.18 4.65
N THR A 22 -12.89 1.96 5.11
CA THR A 22 -12.04 1.01 4.39
C THR A 22 -12.49 0.91 2.93
N VAL A 23 -11.55 1.05 2.02
CA VAL A 23 -11.81 1.03 0.58
C VAL A 23 -11.98 -0.43 0.15
N ASN A 24 -13.24 -0.86 0.02
CA ASN A 24 -13.56 -2.20 -0.45
C ASN A 24 -13.74 -2.19 -1.98
N LEU A 25 -12.63 -2.33 -2.70
CA LEU A 25 -12.58 -2.40 -4.17
C LEU A 25 -12.10 -3.79 -4.61
N GLY A 26 -12.64 -4.29 -5.73
CA GLY A 26 -12.03 -5.43 -6.41
C GLY A 26 -10.70 -5.04 -7.10
N VAL A 27 -9.80 -6.01 -7.28
CA VAL A 27 -8.48 -5.77 -7.90
C VAL A 27 -8.60 -5.10 -9.28
N GLU A 28 -9.50 -5.59 -10.13
CA GLU A 28 -9.70 -5.03 -11.48
C GLU A 28 -10.15 -3.56 -11.44
N GLU A 29 -11.08 -3.23 -10.54
CA GLU A 29 -11.56 -1.86 -10.37
C GLU A 29 -10.44 -0.95 -9.87
N TYR A 30 -9.69 -1.38 -8.88
CA TYR A 30 -8.52 -0.67 -8.37
C TYR A 30 -7.51 -0.36 -9.48
N ILE A 31 -7.13 -1.37 -10.25
CA ILE A 31 -6.20 -1.22 -11.38
C ILE A 31 -6.73 -0.25 -12.44
N ASN A 32 -8.02 -0.31 -12.75
CA ASN A 32 -8.64 0.59 -13.72
C ASN A 32 -8.67 2.04 -13.22
N GLN A 33 -8.95 2.25 -11.93
CA GLN A 33 -8.91 3.59 -11.33
C GLN A 33 -7.48 4.16 -11.32
N LEU A 34 -6.46 3.35 -11.01
CA LEU A 34 -5.06 3.79 -11.10
C LEU A 34 -4.67 4.15 -12.54
N LYS A 35 -5.04 3.31 -13.53
CA LYS A 35 -4.75 3.56 -14.95
C LYS A 35 -5.40 4.82 -15.50
N SER A 36 -6.58 5.18 -15.00
CA SER A 36 -7.34 6.35 -15.43
C SER A 36 -7.07 7.59 -14.57
N ASN A 37 -6.19 7.51 -13.57
CA ASN A 37 -5.95 8.56 -12.58
C ASN A 37 -7.21 8.95 -11.79
N GLN A 38 -8.12 8.00 -11.57
CA GLN A 38 -9.40 8.21 -10.87
C GLN A 38 -9.41 7.62 -9.45
N TYR A 39 -8.32 7.04 -9.00
CA TYR A 39 -8.22 6.58 -7.62
C TYR A 39 -8.10 7.78 -6.68
N THR A 40 -9.15 8.02 -5.88
CA THR A 40 -9.27 9.21 -5.03
C THR A 40 -9.15 8.91 -3.52
N ALA A 41 -9.05 7.64 -3.15
CA ALA A 41 -8.85 7.27 -1.75
C ALA A 41 -7.43 7.64 -1.29
N HIS A 42 -7.32 8.01 -0.02
CA HIS A 42 -6.03 8.37 0.59
C HIS A 42 -5.27 7.15 1.14
N GLU A 43 -5.88 5.97 1.09
CA GLU A 43 -5.33 4.71 1.59
C GLU A 43 -5.31 3.63 0.51
N LEU A 44 -4.49 2.61 0.73
CA LEU A 44 -4.53 1.40 -0.09
C LEU A 44 -5.79 0.59 0.23
N PRO A 45 -6.36 -0.16 -0.75
CA PRO A 45 -7.53 -1.00 -0.53
C PRO A 45 -7.30 -2.08 0.53
N ASP A 46 -8.38 -2.55 1.15
CA ASP A 46 -8.36 -3.64 2.12
C ASP A 46 -8.27 -5.02 1.45
N PHE A 47 -7.21 -5.20 0.66
CA PHE A 47 -6.94 -6.48 0.03
C PHE A 47 -6.45 -7.53 1.01
N GLN A 48 -6.77 -8.77 0.70
CA GLN A 48 -6.42 -9.95 1.47
C GLN A 48 -5.38 -10.80 0.72
N PRO A 49 -4.71 -11.77 1.36
CA PRO A 49 -3.78 -12.66 0.67
C PRO A 49 -4.38 -13.39 -0.55
N SER A 50 -5.70 -13.63 -0.56
CA SER A 50 -6.41 -14.20 -1.70
C SER A 50 -6.41 -13.32 -2.96
N ASP A 51 -6.16 -12.01 -2.82
CA ASP A 51 -6.13 -11.06 -3.93
C ASP A 51 -4.75 -10.98 -4.61
N ILE A 52 -3.70 -11.50 -3.96
CA ILE A 52 -2.32 -11.44 -4.46
C ILE A 52 -2.19 -12.04 -5.87
N PRO A 53 -2.78 -13.21 -6.21
CA PRO A 53 -2.68 -13.74 -7.57
C PRO A 53 -3.22 -12.79 -8.64
N ALA A 54 -4.34 -12.12 -8.36
CA ALA A 54 -4.94 -11.15 -9.28
C ALA A 54 -4.05 -9.91 -9.44
N LEU A 55 -3.49 -9.39 -8.35
CA LEU A 55 -2.53 -8.28 -8.38
C LEU A 55 -1.28 -8.65 -9.18
N LEU A 56 -0.73 -9.85 -8.99
CA LEU A 56 0.46 -10.33 -9.70
C LEU A 56 0.29 -10.40 -11.23
N ASN A 57 -0.93 -10.45 -11.77
CA ASN A 57 -1.16 -10.37 -13.21
C ASN A 57 -0.69 -9.02 -13.79
N TYR A 58 -0.63 -7.98 -12.98
CA TYR A 58 -0.21 -6.63 -13.37
C TYR A 58 1.25 -6.30 -13.03
N ARG A 59 1.99 -7.19 -12.41
CA ARG A 59 3.36 -6.97 -11.92
C ARG A 59 4.36 -6.43 -12.94
N ASN A 60 4.16 -6.76 -14.22
CA ASN A 60 5.05 -6.34 -15.32
C ASN A 60 4.56 -5.07 -16.04
N ASN A 61 3.51 -4.42 -15.56
CA ASN A 61 2.93 -3.28 -16.24
C ASN A 61 3.81 -2.04 -16.08
N THR A 62 4.37 -1.55 -17.19
CA THR A 62 5.27 -0.38 -17.23
C THR A 62 4.54 0.95 -17.43
N ARG A 63 3.20 0.96 -17.51
CA ARG A 63 2.43 2.20 -17.60
C ARG A 63 2.71 3.08 -16.41
N VAL A 64 3.06 4.33 -16.68
CA VAL A 64 3.23 5.36 -15.64
C VAL A 64 1.87 5.82 -15.14
N ILE A 65 1.72 5.89 -13.83
CA ILE A 65 0.58 6.46 -13.11
C ILE A 65 1.05 7.65 -12.28
N THR A 66 0.20 8.65 -12.11
CA THR A 66 0.53 9.92 -11.44
C THR A 66 -0.43 10.27 -10.31
N ASN A 67 -1.57 9.61 -10.23
CA ASN A 67 -2.55 9.78 -9.15
C ASN A 67 -2.70 8.48 -8.37
N PHE A 68 -2.00 8.39 -7.25
CA PHE A 68 -2.02 7.24 -6.35
C PHE A 68 -1.75 7.71 -4.92
N PRO A 69 -2.31 7.04 -3.90
CA PRO A 69 -2.00 7.35 -2.51
C PRO A 69 -0.55 7.01 -2.16
N HIS A 70 0.01 7.80 -1.29
CA HIS A 70 1.38 7.65 -0.78
C HIS A 70 1.41 7.91 0.72
N ASN A 71 2.46 7.44 1.37
CA ASN A 71 2.63 7.65 2.80
C ASN A 71 2.85 9.14 3.09
N GLY A 72 1.91 9.78 3.77
CA GLY A 72 1.95 11.22 4.09
C GLY A 72 3.06 11.63 5.07
N ILE A 73 3.76 10.67 5.69
CA ILE A 73 4.90 10.93 6.59
C ILE A 73 6.21 10.97 5.81
N SER A 74 6.22 10.42 4.59
CA SER A 74 7.44 10.44 3.77
C SER A 74 7.79 11.86 3.33
N SER A 75 9.04 12.26 3.55
CA SER A 75 9.61 13.49 2.98
C SER A 75 10.03 13.32 1.52
N LEU A 76 10.17 12.09 1.06
CA LEU A 76 10.48 11.76 -0.32
C LEU A 76 9.18 11.55 -1.09
N TRP A 77 8.94 12.37 -2.09
CA TRP A 77 7.75 12.31 -2.92
C TRP A 77 8.10 11.87 -4.33
N ALA A 78 7.47 10.78 -4.79
CA ALA A 78 7.55 10.34 -6.18
C ALA A 78 6.31 10.83 -6.93
N PRO A 79 6.44 11.76 -7.90
CA PRO A 79 5.29 12.30 -8.63
C PRO A 79 4.64 11.27 -9.56
N GLU A 80 5.35 10.20 -9.86
CA GLU A 80 4.92 9.14 -10.75
C GLU A 80 5.51 7.79 -10.35
N CYS A 81 4.83 6.71 -10.74
CA CYS A 81 5.28 5.35 -10.51
C CYS A 81 4.84 4.44 -11.66
N LYS A 82 5.59 3.38 -11.94
CA LYS A 82 5.11 2.32 -12.84
C LYS A 82 4.01 1.52 -12.14
N LEU A 83 2.90 1.29 -12.83
CA LEU A 83 1.76 0.57 -12.27
C LEU A 83 2.17 -0.79 -11.67
N GLY A 84 3.04 -1.55 -12.35
CA GLY A 84 3.50 -2.83 -11.83
C GLY A 84 4.28 -2.69 -10.51
N MET A 85 5.12 -1.67 -10.37
CA MET A 85 5.83 -1.40 -9.13
C MET A 85 4.85 -1.03 -8.01
N TYR A 86 3.86 -0.19 -8.31
CA TYR A 86 2.84 0.19 -7.36
C TYR A 86 1.99 -1.01 -6.89
N VAL A 87 1.69 -1.93 -7.81
CA VAL A 87 1.01 -3.19 -7.48
C VAL A 87 1.84 -4.07 -6.56
N LEU A 88 3.15 -4.20 -6.80
CA LEU A 88 4.04 -4.95 -5.89
C LEU A 88 4.08 -4.31 -4.50
N TRP A 89 4.11 -2.99 -4.43
CA TRP A 89 4.05 -2.26 -3.16
C TRP A 89 2.68 -2.44 -2.45
N THR A 90 1.59 -2.54 -3.20
CA THR A 90 0.28 -2.90 -2.65
C THR A 90 0.28 -4.32 -2.05
N ILE A 91 1.01 -5.26 -2.66
CA ILE A 91 1.20 -6.62 -2.09
C ILE A 91 1.98 -6.55 -0.76
N GLU A 92 2.97 -5.67 -0.64
CA GLU A 92 3.66 -5.44 0.65
C GLU A 92 2.71 -4.93 1.73
N SER A 93 1.71 -4.10 1.38
CA SER A 93 0.66 -3.69 2.32
C SER A 93 -0.10 -4.90 2.88
N ILE A 94 -0.50 -5.83 2.01
CA ILE A 94 -1.18 -7.07 2.44
C ILE A 94 -0.29 -7.85 3.41
N ARG A 95 0.99 -8.03 3.07
CA ARG A 95 1.96 -8.73 3.92
C ARG A 95 2.12 -8.05 5.28
N ALA A 96 2.30 -6.72 5.27
CA ALA A 96 2.51 -5.96 6.49
C ALA A 96 1.29 -6.02 7.44
N VAL A 97 0.08 -6.00 6.89
CA VAL A 97 -1.16 -6.19 7.66
C VAL A 97 -1.22 -7.61 8.25
N GLU A 98 -0.96 -8.64 7.46
CA GLU A 98 -1.03 -10.05 7.90
C GLU A 98 -0.04 -10.38 9.03
N ILE A 99 1.13 -9.78 9.03
CA ILE A 99 2.11 -9.98 10.11
C ILE A 99 1.97 -8.99 11.25
N ASN A 100 0.96 -8.11 11.22
CA ASN A 100 0.76 -7.03 12.17
C ASN A 100 2.06 -6.21 12.37
N SER A 101 2.62 -5.72 11.27
CA SER A 101 3.89 -4.99 11.26
C SER A 101 3.78 -3.69 12.06
N GLU A 102 4.69 -3.48 13.00
CA GLU A 102 4.79 -2.25 13.81
C GLU A 102 5.18 -1.02 12.97
N ASN A 103 5.71 -1.23 11.77
CA ASN A 103 6.09 -0.16 10.85
C ASN A 103 4.96 0.24 9.89
N LEU A 104 3.78 -0.39 10.01
CA LEU A 104 2.63 -0.10 9.18
C LEU A 104 2.00 1.24 9.61
N ILE A 105 1.93 2.21 8.69
CA ILE A 105 1.28 3.50 8.92
C ILE A 105 0.05 3.57 8.01
N GLY A 106 -1.15 3.55 8.62
CA GLY A 106 -2.34 3.25 7.84
C GLY A 106 -2.16 1.87 7.18
N ARG A 107 -2.27 1.81 5.86
CA ARG A 107 -1.98 0.58 5.09
C ARG A 107 -0.68 0.67 4.27
N PHE A 108 0.19 1.64 4.54
CA PHE A 108 1.43 1.83 3.80
C PHE A 108 2.56 0.97 4.40
N PRO A 109 3.13 0.03 3.63
CA PRO A 109 4.12 -0.94 4.12
C PRO A 109 5.53 -0.34 4.27
N SER A 110 5.80 0.74 3.56
CA SER A 110 7.05 1.49 3.56
C SER A 110 6.78 2.95 3.21
N GLN A 111 7.82 3.74 3.14
CA GLN A 111 7.67 5.17 2.84
C GLN A 111 7.19 5.41 1.41
N ASN A 112 7.69 4.66 0.42
CA ASN A 112 7.40 4.89 -1.00
C ASN A 112 7.39 3.60 -1.82
N PRO A 113 6.69 3.58 -2.98
CA PRO A 113 6.75 2.49 -3.94
C PRO A 113 8.02 2.54 -4.81
N ILE A 114 9.18 2.69 -4.17
CA ILE A 114 10.48 2.88 -4.81
C ILE A 114 11.42 1.79 -4.33
N LEU A 115 12.23 1.24 -5.24
CA LEU A 115 13.32 0.34 -4.90
C LEU A 115 14.60 1.10 -4.63
N GLY A 116 15.32 0.68 -3.59
CA GLY A 116 16.70 1.08 -3.35
C GLY A 116 17.64 -0.12 -3.48
N LEU A 117 18.93 0.13 -3.69
CA LEU A 117 19.95 -0.91 -3.61
C LEU A 117 20.15 -1.32 -2.15
N ARG A 118 20.27 -2.63 -1.92
CA ARG A 118 20.37 -3.19 -0.56
C ARG A 118 21.69 -2.81 0.14
N ASP A 119 22.75 -2.67 -0.61
CA ASP A 119 24.10 -2.36 -0.13
C ASP A 119 24.46 -0.87 -0.17
N ALA A 120 23.62 -0.04 -0.81
CA ALA A 120 23.83 1.39 -0.97
C ALA A 120 22.70 2.18 -0.31
N SER A 121 23.04 3.02 0.67
CA SER A 121 22.08 3.64 1.57
C SER A 121 21.15 4.70 0.95
N HIS A 122 21.32 5.12 -0.31
CA HIS A 122 20.55 6.26 -0.88
C HIS A 122 20.37 6.22 -2.40
N LEU A 123 20.55 5.08 -3.06
CA LEU A 123 20.36 5.01 -4.52
C LEU A 123 18.98 4.41 -4.83
N ASP A 124 18.04 5.29 -5.15
CA ASP A 124 16.75 4.90 -5.69
C ASP A 124 16.91 4.39 -7.12
N VAL A 125 16.15 3.34 -7.44
CA VAL A 125 16.25 2.66 -8.73
C VAL A 125 14.90 2.68 -9.42
N TYR A 126 14.84 3.29 -10.59
CA TYR A 126 13.60 3.47 -11.37
C TYR A 126 13.61 2.77 -12.73
N ASP A 127 14.69 2.07 -13.06
CA ASP A 127 14.87 1.46 -14.39
C ASP A 127 13.97 0.23 -14.60
N ASP A 128 13.83 -0.17 -15.87
CA ASP A 128 13.01 -1.33 -16.24
C ASP A 128 13.62 -2.66 -15.76
N LYS A 129 14.94 -2.73 -15.64
CA LYS A 129 15.62 -3.95 -15.20
C LYS A 129 15.29 -4.25 -13.72
N SER A 130 15.39 -3.26 -12.86
CA SER A 130 15.06 -3.40 -11.44
C SER A 130 13.59 -3.78 -11.24
N HIS A 131 12.68 -3.16 -12.02
CA HIS A 131 11.28 -3.53 -12.04
C HIS A 131 11.07 -4.99 -12.44
N MET A 132 11.70 -5.45 -13.52
CA MET A 132 11.60 -6.84 -13.98
C MET A 132 12.13 -7.84 -12.93
N VAL A 133 13.23 -7.52 -12.26
CA VAL A 133 13.80 -8.36 -11.20
C VAL A 133 12.80 -8.44 -10.02
N ALA A 134 12.26 -7.32 -9.58
CA ALA A 134 11.26 -7.31 -8.50
C ALA A 134 10.01 -8.09 -8.89
N ALA A 135 9.46 -7.85 -10.08
CA ALA A 135 8.27 -8.55 -10.58
C ALA A 135 8.45 -10.07 -10.64
N LYS A 136 9.65 -10.54 -11.08
CA LYS A 136 10.00 -11.95 -11.07
C LYS A 136 10.10 -12.50 -9.65
N ALA A 137 10.78 -11.79 -8.75
CA ALA A 137 10.97 -12.20 -7.37
C ALA A 137 9.64 -12.38 -6.62
N TYR A 138 8.70 -11.45 -6.80
CA TYR A 138 7.35 -11.55 -6.22
C TYR A 138 6.56 -12.73 -6.77
N TYR A 139 6.67 -13.00 -8.08
CA TYR A 139 6.03 -14.15 -8.69
C TYR A 139 6.58 -15.47 -8.13
N GLU A 140 7.90 -15.62 -8.09
CA GLU A 140 8.56 -16.82 -7.56
C GLU A 140 8.28 -17.03 -6.07
N TRP A 141 8.29 -15.95 -5.28
CA TRP A 141 7.89 -15.97 -3.88
C TRP A 141 6.46 -16.50 -3.70
N TRP A 142 5.50 -15.97 -4.45
CA TRP A 142 4.10 -16.37 -4.29
C TRP A 142 3.86 -17.82 -4.68
N TYR A 143 4.41 -18.27 -5.80
CA TYR A 143 4.24 -19.64 -6.29
C TYR A 143 5.24 -20.64 -5.71
N SER A 144 6.01 -20.26 -4.70
CA SER A 144 6.86 -21.17 -3.93
C SER A 144 6.03 -22.19 -3.14
N ALA A 145 6.66 -23.28 -2.71
CA ALA A 145 6.02 -24.34 -1.92
C ALA A 145 5.81 -24.02 -0.43
N TYR A 146 6.19 -22.83 0.02
CA TYR A 146 6.03 -22.43 1.43
C TYR A 146 4.57 -22.26 1.84
N LEU A 147 4.28 -22.45 3.12
CA LEU A 147 2.97 -22.16 3.71
C LEU A 147 2.66 -20.65 3.61
N LEU A 148 1.39 -20.29 3.58
CA LEU A 148 0.97 -18.90 3.47
C LEU A 148 1.54 -18.04 4.61
N SER A 149 1.49 -18.53 5.84
CA SER A 149 2.04 -17.83 7.01
C SER A 149 3.53 -17.51 6.87
N ASP A 150 4.29 -18.44 6.27
CA ASP A 150 5.73 -18.27 6.06
C ASP A 150 5.98 -17.27 4.92
N LYS A 151 5.21 -17.37 3.83
CA LYS A 151 5.27 -16.38 2.74
C LYS A 151 5.05 -14.97 3.22
N MET A 152 4.04 -14.74 4.09
CA MET A 152 3.77 -13.40 4.62
C MET A 152 4.95 -12.81 5.41
N ARG A 153 5.74 -13.65 6.08
CA ARG A 153 6.93 -13.24 6.84
C ARG A 153 8.21 -13.10 6.01
N MET A 154 8.25 -13.74 4.84
CA MET A 154 9.43 -13.70 3.97
C MET A 154 9.45 -12.42 3.14
N ASP A 155 10.60 -11.75 3.07
CA ASP A 155 10.84 -10.66 2.12
C ASP A 155 10.94 -11.26 0.70
N PRO A 156 10.03 -10.93 -0.24
CA PRO A 156 10.10 -11.41 -1.62
C PRO A 156 11.40 -11.00 -2.33
N LEU A 157 11.98 -9.87 -1.94
CA LEU A 157 13.19 -9.31 -2.55
C LEU A 157 14.49 -9.83 -1.90
N LYS A 158 14.42 -10.70 -0.87
CA LYS A 158 15.59 -11.13 -0.07
C LYS A 158 16.77 -11.68 -0.89
N ASN A 159 16.50 -12.29 -2.05
CA ASN A 159 17.50 -12.88 -2.94
C ASN A 159 17.84 -11.96 -4.12
N THR A 160 17.53 -10.68 -4.04
CA THR A 160 17.84 -9.65 -5.03
C THR A 160 18.75 -8.58 -4.42
N ASP A 161 19.34 -7.76 -5.27
CA ASP A 161 20.13 -6.59 -4.84
C ASP A 161 19.24 -5.43 -4.36
N TYR A 162 17.91 -5.62 -4.35
CA TYR A 162 16.93 -4.56 -4.10
C TYR A 162 16.20 -4.73 -2.77
N ARG A 163 15.72 -3.64 -2.23
CA ARG A 163 14.78 -3.54 -1.11
C ARG A 163 13.80 -2.39 -1.37
N TRP A 164 12.70 -2.37 -0.67
CA TRP A 164 11.85 -1.17 -0.63
C TRP A 164 12.53 -0.06 0.17
N HIS A 165 12.30 1.17 -0.30
CA HIS A 165 12.83 2.37 0.35
C HIS A 165 11.93 2.83 1.49
#